data_fff2daf82e0bb16d63c46adcf4029613
#
_entry.id   fff2daf82e0bb16d63c46adcf4029613
#
_cell.length_a   1.000
_cell.length_b   1.000
_cell.length_c   1.000
_cell.angle_alpha   90.00
_cell.angle_beta   90.00
_cell.angle_gamma   90.00
#
_symmetry.space_group_name_H-M   'P 1'
#
loop_
_entity.id
_entity.type
_entity.pdbx_description
1 polymer ?
#
loop_
_entity_poly.entity_id
_entity_poly.type
_entity_poly.pdbx_seq_one_letter_code
_entity_poly.pdbx_strand_id
1 'polypeptide(L)' 'MKKGLNIEVTSGQYDFLYDLVMMAYELDVPEQKGWDMQTFDNLVDNVCNAKETYLSENVRGI' A
#
# COMPACT_ATOMS: atom_id res chain seq x y z
N MET A 1 -3.21 20.14 10.38
CA MET A 1 -3.53 19.01 9.80
C MET A 1 -2.60 18.57 8.70
N LYS A 2 -2.53 17.32 8.53
CA LYS A 2 -1.59 16.82 7.63
C LYS A 2 -2.21 16.38 6.36
N LYS A 3 -1.59 16.65 5.28
CA LYS A 3 -2.11 16.23 4.05
C LYS A 3 -1.32 15.10 3.53
N GLY A 4 -1.95 14.11 2.99
CA GLY A 4 -1.24 13.02 2.37
C GLY A 4 -0.67 13.42 1.04
N LEU A 5 0.25 12.61 0.56
CA LEU A 5 0.79 12.77 -0.76
C LEU A 5 0.04 11.85 -1.71
N ASN A 6 -0.19 12.33 -2.92
CA ASN A 6 -0.86 11.52 -3.92
C ASN A 6 0.15 11.04 -4.93
N ILE A 7 0.15 9.74 -5.17
CA ILE A 7 1.04 9.14 -6.15
C ILE A 7 0.19 8.37 -7.12
N GLU A 8 0.36 8.65 -8.39
CA GLU A 8 -0.40 7.94 -9.42
C GLU A 8 0.40 6.78 -9.93
N VAL A 9 -0.21 5.61 -9.94
CA VAL A 9 0.44 4.41 -10.42
C VAL A 9 -0.52 3.67 -11.34
N THR A 10 0.05 2.94 -12.28
CA THR A 10 -0.76 2.07 -13.11
C THR A 10 -1.14 0.83 -12.33
N SER A 11 -2.05 0.03 -12.87
CA SER A 11 -2.45 -1.18 -12.18
C SER A 11 -1.28 -2.13 -12.01
N GLY A 12 -0.42 -2.24 -13.02
CA GLY A 12 0.76 -3.08 -12.89
C GLY A 12 1.71 -2.59 -11.82
N GLN A 13 1.89 -1.28 -11.76
CA GLN A 13 2.75 -0.70 -10.73
C GLN A 13 2.13 -0.90 -9.34
N TYR A 14 0.82 -0.82 -9.26
CA TYR A 14 0.17 -1.04 -7.98
C TYR A 14 0.37 -2.46 -7.50
N ASP A 15 0.33 -3.44 -8.40
CA ASP A 15 0.58 -4.82 -8.03
C ASP A 15 1.96 -4.98 -7.41
N PHE A 16 2.97 -4.35 -8.02
CA PHE A 16 4.31 -4.39 -7.46
C PHE A 16 4.35 -3.73 -6.10
N LEU A 17 3.70 -2.58 -5.98
CA LEU A 17 3.70 -1.85 -4.72
C LEU A 17 3.07 -2.68 -3.62
N TYR A 18 1.95 -3.32 -3.91
CA TYR A 18 1.28 -4.15 -2.94
C TYR A 18 2.19 -5.28 -2.48
N ASP A 19 2.83 -5.95 -3.44
CA ASP A 19 3.73 -7.05 -3.11
C ASP A 19 4.90 -6.57 -2.28
N LEU A 20 5.46 -5.41 -2.62
CA LEU A 20 6.59 -4.87 -1.88
C LEU A 20 6.22 -4.57 -0.44
N VAL A 21 5.05 -3.97 -0.24
CA VAL A 21 4.60 -3.62 1.11
C VAL A 21 4.36 -4.88 1.92
N MET A 22 3.70 -5.87 1.32
CA MET A 22 3.44 -7.12 2.03
C MET A 22 4.72 -7.85 2.36
N MET A 23 5.66 -7.86 1.43
CA MET A 23 6.95 -8.52 1.65
C MET A 23 7.70 -7.83 2.79
N ALA A 24 7.71 -6.51 2.80
CA ALA A 24 8.36 -5.78 3.87
C ALA A 24 7.73 -6.11 5.22
N TYR A 25 6.41 -6.24 5.23
CA TYR A 25 5.71 -6.58 6.45
C TYR A 25 6.11 -7.97 6.95
N GLU A 26 6.16 -8.93 6.05
CA GLU A 26 6.47 -10.31 6.42
C GLU A 26 7.91 -10.50 6.86
N LEU A 27 8.81 -9.73 6.27
CA LEU A 27 10.24 -9.87 6.57
C LEU A 27 10.69 -8.94 7.68
N ASP A 28 9.76 -8.22 8.32
CA ASP A 28 10.07 -7.31 9.41
C ASP A 28 11.07 -6.24 9.00
N VAL A 29 11.00 -5.81 7.75
CA VAL A 29 11.91 -4.79 7.25
C VAL A 29 11.81 -3.50 8.05
N PRO A 30 10.60 -3.00 8.36
CA PRO A 30 10.51 -1.76 9.14
C PRO A 30 11.22 -1.86 10.48
N GLU A 31 11.11 -3.00 11.14
CA GLU A 31 11.74 -3.20 12.41
C GLU A 31 13.26 -3.22 12.27
N GLN A 32 13.73 -3.91 11.25
CA GLN A 32 15.16 -4.00 11.02
C GLN A 32 15.75 -2.65 10.64
N LYS A 33 14.98 -1.82 9.96
CA LYS A 33 15.47 -0.53 9.52
C LYS A 33 15.19 0.58 10.51
N GLY A 34 14.47 0.28 11.57
CA GLY A 34 14.16 1.31 12.57
C GLY A 34 13.08 2.27 12.10
N TRP A 35 12.21 1.85 11.19
CA TRP A 35 11.12 2.70 10.72
C TRP A 35 10.07 2.83 11.80
N ASP A 36 9.31 3.92 11.72
CA ASP A 36 8.19 4.12 12.62
C ASP A 36 7.09 3.13 12.28
N MET A 37 6.79 2.24 13.23
CA MET A 37 5.83 1.17 12.95
C MET A 37 4.43 1.69 12.70
N GLN A 38 4.03 2.75 13.41
CA GLN A 38 2.69 3.28 13.20
C GLN A 38 2.54 3.84 11.80
N THR A 39 3.56 4.53 11.32
CA THR A 39 3.54 5.06 9.97
C THR A 39 3.48 3.92 8.97
N PHE A 40 4.22 2.86 9.20
CA PHE A 40 4.22 1.73 8.30
C PHE A 40 2.86 1.02 8.32
N ASP A 41 2.28 0.84 9.51
CA ASP A 41 0.98 0.20 9.60
C ASP A 41 -0.08 1.01 8.84
N ASN A 42 0.00 2.33 8.92
CA ASN A 42 -0.92 3.17 8.17
C ASN A 42 -0.72 2.99 6.67
N LEU A 43 0.50 2.82 6.24
CA LEU A 43 0.79 2.58 4.84
C LEU A 43 0.17 1.26 4.39
N VAL A 44 0.31 0.23 5.20
CA VAL A 44 -0.27 -1.07 4.88
C VAL A 44 -1.78 -0.93 4.72
N ASP A 45 -2.42 -0.23 5.65
CA ASP A 45 -3.86 -0.02 5.56
C ASP A 45 -4.24 0.72 4.29
N ASN A 46 -3.49 1.76 3.95
CA ASN A 46 -3.79 2.55 2.77
C ASN A 46 -3.66 1.72 1.51
N VAL A 47 -2.64 0.89 1.44
CA VAL A 47 -2.43 0.05 0.27
C VAL A 47 -3.53 -1.00 0.16
N CYS A 48 -3.92 -1.59 1.28
CA CYS A 48 -4.98 -2.58 1.26
C CYS A 48 -6.32 -1.96 0.87
N ASN A 49 -6.61 -0.77 1.38
CA ASN A 49 -7.85 -0.09 1.02
C ASN A 49 -7.86 0.28 -0.45
N ALA A 50 -6.73 0.70 -0.98
CA ALA A 50 -6.64 1.04 -2.39
C ALA A 50 -6.87 -0.18 -3.25
N LYS A 51 -6.41 -1.35 -2.78
CA LYS A 51 -6.61 -2.57 -3.54
C LYS A 51 -8.09 -2.90 -3.64
N GLU A 52 -8.81 -2.74 -2.55
CA GLU A 52 -10.24 -3.01 -2.57
C GLU A 52 -10.95 -2.08 -3.55
N THR A 53 -10.59 -0.81 -3.52
CA THR A 53 -11.20 0.14 -4.42
C THR A 53 -10.87 -0.19 -5.87
N TYR A 54 -9.63 -0.53 -6.13
CA TYR A 54 -9.18 -0.88 -7.47
C TYR A 54 -9.95 -2.08 -8.00
N LEU A 55 -10.07 -3.13 -7.18
CA LEU A 55 -10.78 -4.32 -7.62
C LEU A 55 -12.27 -4.05 -7.85
N SER A 56 -12.86 -3.25 -6.99
CA SER A 56 -14.26 -2.89 -7.15
C SER A 56 -14.48 -2.17 -8.46
N GLU A 57 -13.62 -1.23 -8.77
CA GLU A 57 -13.77 -0.47 -10.00
C GLU A 57 -13.58 -1.35 -11.21
N ASN A 58 -12.64 -2.27 -11.16
CA ASN A 58 -12.44 -3.19 -12.25
C ASN A 58 -13.66 -4.04 -12.49
N VAL A 59 -14.25 -4.53 -11.42
CA VAL A 59 -15.43 -5.36 -11.56
C VAL A 59 -16.57 -4.57 -12.18
N ARG A 60 -16.73 -3.33 -11.75
CA ARG A 60 -17.78 -2.52 -12.29
C ARG A 60 -17.55 -2.13 -13.73
N GLY A 61 -16.30 -2.02 -14.12
CA GLY A 61 -15.97 -1.63 -15.46
C GLY A 61 -16.29 -2.67 -16.49
N ILE A 62 -16.58 -3.85 -16.07
CA ILE A 62 -16.93 -4.91 -16.98
C ILE A 62 -18.40 -4.82 -17.35
#